data_b9a8d7a6a0dceee7e5173d7f01610152
#
_entry.id   b9a8d7a6a0dceee7e5173d7f01610152
#
_cell.length_a   1.000
_cell.length_b   1.000
_cell.length_c   1.000
_cell.angle_alpha   90.00
_cell.angle_beta   90.00
_cell.angle_gamma   90.00
#
_symmetry.space_group_name_H-M   'P 1'
#
loop_
_entity.id
_entity.type
_entity.pdbx_description
1 polymer ?
#
loop_
_entity_poly.entity_id
_entity_poly.type
_entity_poly.pdbx_seq_one_letter_code
_entity_poly.pdbx_strand_id
1 'polypeptide(L)'
;SGDFGANVIKAIEGKHANGEWHYHKLKFQMVYILKGSVEFEYQGEGTFTLNEGDVVYQPPEIHHREIKHSDDLELIEITSPAEFETISLSKNN
;
A
#
# COMPACT_ATOMS: atom_id res chain seq x y z
N SER A 1 8.34 -19.19 -8.05
CA SER A 1 7.04 -19.28 -8.67
C SER A 1 6.36 -17.94 -8.65
N GLY A 2 5.30 -17.79 -9.40
CA GLY A 2 4.55 -16.55 -9.46
C GLY A 2 3.38 -16.48 -8.51
N ASP A 3 3.21 -17.46 -7.63
CA ASP A 3 2.03 -17.52 -6.77
C ASP A 3 2.05 -16.49 -5.65
N PHE A 4 3.22 -16.19 -5.12
CA PHE A 4 3.38 -15.20 -4.05
C PHE A 4 4.61 -14.35 -4.28
N GLY A 5 4.51 -13.10 -3.87
CA GLY A 5 5.66 -12.20 -3.89
C GLY A 5 5.83 -11.56 -2.51
N ALA A 6 7.06 -11.20 -2.19
CA ALA A 6 7.37 -10.48 -0.97
C ALA A 6 8.41 -9.43 -1.31
N ASN A 7 8.13 -8.18 -0.98
CA ASN A 7 9.01 -7.07 -1.32
C ASN A 7 9.19 -6.17 -0.11
N VAL A 8 10.42 -5.68 0.05
CA VAL A 8 10.69 -4.63 1.01
C VAL A 8 10.65 -3.31 0.25
N ILE A 9 9.83 -2.40 0.73
CA ILE A 9 9.67 -1.09 0.13
C ILE A 9 10.19 -0.05 1.11
N LYS A 10 11.08 0.82 0.63
CA LYS A 10 11.64 1.89 1.46
C LYS A 10 11.30 3.23 0.84
N ALA A 11 10.87 4.15 1.68
CA ALA A 11 10.59 5.51 1.23
C ALA A 11 11.89 6.20 0.83
N ILE A 12 11.78 7.12 -0.10
CA ILE A 12 12.89 7.98 -0.50
C ILE A 12 12.63 9.35 0.12
N GLU A 13 13.61 9.83 0.87
CA GLU A 13 13.49 11.12 1.55
C GLU A 13 13.07 12.22 0.56
N GLY A 14 12.08 13.01 0.93
CA GLY A 14 11.59 14.10 0.10
C GLY A 14 10.64 13.67 -1.00
N LYS A 15 10.37 12.37 -1.14
CA LYS A 15 9.41 11.88 -2.12
C LYS A 15 8.13 11.46 -1.41
N HIS A 16 7.01 11.88 -1.92
CA HIS A 16 5.71 11.60 -1.33
C HIS A 16 4.76 11.04 -2.36
N ALA A 17 3.81 10.24 -1.91
CA ALA A 17 2.77 9.71 -2.78
C ALA A 17 1.91 10.87 -3.28
N ASN A 18 1.32 10.69 -4.46
CA ASN A 18 0.46 11.73 -5.04
C ASN A 18 -0.96 11.71 -4.48
N GLY A 19 -1.28 10.77 -3.59
CA GLY A 19 -2.60 10.67 -3.00
C GLY A 19 -3.66 10.14 -3.93
N GLU A 20 -3.24 9.54 -5.02
CA GLU A 20 -4.16 9.09 -6.06
C GLU A 20 -4.85 7.79 -5.66
N TRP A 21 -6.17 7.74 -5.84
CA TRP A 21 -6.93 6.53 -5.61
C TRP A 21 -6.56 5.47 -6.64
N HIS A 22 -6.41 4.22 -6.18
CA HIS A 22 -6.06 3.11 -7.06
C HIS A 22 -6.48 1.79 -6.41
N TYR A 23 -6.40 0.72 -7.18
CA TYR A 23 -6.56 -0.62 -6.65
C TYR A 23 -5.63 -1.57 -7.40
N HIS A 24 -5.37 -2.72 -6.77
CA HIS A 24 -4.46 -3.72 -7.32
C HIS A 24 -5.24 -4.96 -7.71
N LYS A 25 -4.95 -5.49 -8.89
CA LYS A 25 -5.61 -6.71 -9.37
C LYS A 25 -4.87 -7.91 -8.81
N LEU A 26 -5.23 -8.29 -7.60
CA LEU A 26 -4.59 -9.40 -6.92
C LEU A 26 -5.61 -10.10 -6.02
N LYS A 27 -5.22 -11.25 -5.47
CA LYS A 27 -6.09 -12.06 -4.62
C LYS A 27 -5.79 -11.86 -3.14
N PHE A 28 -4.57 -11.46 -2.81
CA PHE A 28 -4.16 -11.30 -1.42
C PHE A 28 -3.09 -10.23 -1.33
N GLN A 29 -3.19 -9.38 -0.33
CA GLN A 29 -2.15 -8.40 -0.06
C GLN A 29 -2.09 -8.13 1.44
N MET A 30 -0.88 -8.17 1.99
CA MET A 30 -0.64 -7.86 3.38
C MET A 30 0.57 -6.95 3.47
N VAL A 31 0.49 -5.96 4.35
CA VAL A 31 1.58 -4.99 4.53
C VAL A 31 1.96 -5.01 6.00
N TYR A 32 3.25 -5.10 6.29
CA TYR A 32 3.79 -5.04 7.65
C TYR A 32 4.80 -3.90 7.73
N ILE A 33 4.63 -3.01 8.70
CA ILE A 33 5.47 -1.82 8.83
C ILE A 33 6.72 -2.17 9.65
N LEU A 34 7.87 -2.08 9.02
CA LEU A 34 9.15 -2.35 9.66
C LEU A 34 9.68 -1.13 10.41
N LYS A 35 9.41 0.05 9.87
CA LYS A 35 9.98 1.28 10.40
C LYS A 35 9.16 2.47 9.93
N GLY A 36 8.97 3.46 10.79
CA GLY A 36 8.25 4.66 10.43
C GLY A 36 6.75 4.49 10.45
N SER A 37 6.08 5.28 9.63
CA SER A 37 4.62 5.27 9.61
C SER A 37 4.09 5.64 8.24
N VAL A 38 2.85 5.22 7.97
CA VAL A 38 2.16 5.55 6.73
C VAL A 38 0.68 5.68 7.01
N GLU A 39 0.04 6.63 6.34
CA GLU A 39 -1.39 6.84 6.47
C GLU A 39 -2.09 6.50 5.17
N PHE A 40 -3.06 5.59 5.24
CA PHE A 40 -3.85 5.15 4.08
C PHE A 40 -5.31 5.50 4.30
N GLU A 41 -6.00 5.73 3.20
CA GLU A 41 -7.46 5.83 3.21
C GLU A 41 -8.01 4.70 2.35
N TYR A 42 -8.98 3.96 2.89
CA TYR A 42 -9.64 2.86 2.19
C TYR A 42 -11.09 3.21 1.94
N GLN A 43 -11.55 2.98 0.72
CA GLN A 43 -12.91 3.29 0.34
C GLN A 43 -13.90 2.55 1.24
N GLY A 44 -14.79 3.31 1.87
CA GLY A 44 -15.82 2.74 2.73
C GLY A 44 -15.36 2.41 4.15
N GLU A 45 -14.05 2.49 4.43
CA GLU A 45 -13.52 2.12 5.73
C GLU A 45 -12.90 3.29 6.49
N GLY A 46 -12.49 4.33 5.78
CA GLY A 46 -11.88 5.50 6.40
C GLY A 46 -10.37 5.51 6.35
N THR A 47 -9.77 6.31 7.20
CA THR A 47 -8.35 6.59 7.21
C THR A 47 -7.69 5.89 8.39
N PHE A 48 -6.54 5.26 8.13
CA PHE A 48 -5.79 4.52 9.15
C PHE A 48 -4.32 4.90 9.10
N THR A 49 -3.73 5.07 10.27
CA THR A 49 -2.28 5.29 10.40
C THR A 49 -1.66 3.98 10.87
N LEU A 50 -0.70 3.50 10.12
CA LEU A 50 0.04 2.29 10.45
C LEU A 50 1.42 2.69 10.93
N ASN A 51 1.81 2.15 12.09
CA ASN A 51 3.10 2.44 12.70
C ASN A 51 3.96 1.18 12.72
N GLU A 52 5.21 1.35 13.11
CA GLU A 52 6.14 0.23 13.23
C GLU A 52 5.49 -0.93 13.99
N GLY A 53 5.55 -2.12 13.44
CA GLY A 53 4.98 -3.31 14.04
C GLY A 53 3.54 -3.59 13.64
N ASP A 54 2.88 -2.64 12.99
CA ASP A 54 1.50 -2.84 12.55
C ASP A 54 1.47 -3.65 11.26
N VAL A 55 0.41 -4.44 11.12
CA VAL A 55 0.18 -5.22 9.91
C VAL A 55 -1.23 -4.94 9.44
N VAL A 56 -1.43 -4.86 8.14
CA VAL A 56 -2.76 -4.72 7.57
C VAL A 56 -2.95 -5.73 6.45
N TYR A 57 -4.12 -6.36 6.45
CA TYR A 57 -4.58 -7.16 5.33
C TYR A 57 -5.45 -6.25 4.47
N GLN A 58 -5.07 -6.10 3.21
CA GLN A 58 -5.85 -5.28 2.28
C GLN A 58 -6.76 -6.21 1.48
N PRO A 59 -8.08 -6.05 1.57
CA PRO A 59 -8.98 -6.89 0.78
C PRO A 59 -8.68 -6.78 -0.70
N PRO A 60 -8.90 -7.85 -1.46
CA PRO A 60 -8.63 -7.82 -2.90
C PRO A 60 -9.33 -6.66 -3.58
N GLU A 61 -8.58 -5.95 -4.39
CA GLU A 61 -9.08 -4.87 -5.24
C GLU A 61 -9.77 -3.73 -4.51
N ILE A 62 -9.52 -3.57 -3.21
CA ILE A 62 -10.09 -2.43 -2.50
C ILE A 62 -9.47 -1.13 -3.03
N HIS A 63 -10.32 -0.14 -3.24
CA HIS A 63 -9.85 1.19 -3.67
C HIS A 63 -9.23 1.88 -2.48
N HIS A 64 -8.03 2.38 -2.64
CA HIS A 64 -7.33 3.04 -1.53
C HIS A 64 -6.34 4.05 -2.08
N ARG A 65 -5.81 4.86 -1.16
CA ARG A 65 -4.75 5.81 -1.49
C ARG A 65 -3.85 6.00 -0.28
N GLU A 66 -2.62 6.36 -0.55
CA GLU A 66 -1.69 6.75 0.50
C GLU A 66 -1.78 8.26 0.67
N ILE A 67 -1.99 8.71 1.91
CA ILE A 67 -2.11 10.12 2.19
C ILE A 67 -0.74 10.72 2.48
N LYS A 68 0.02 10.06 3.36
CA LYS A 68 1.37 10.53 3.69
C LYS A 68 2.15 9.42 4.35
N HIS A 69 3.46 9.58 4.42
CA HIS A 69 4.33 8.64 5.11
C HIS A 69 5.51 9.39 5.72
N SER A 70 6.16 8.76 6.72
CA SER A 70 7.38 9.31 7.30
C SER A 70 8.54 9.11 6.31
N ASP A 71 9.59 9.92 6.45
CA ASP A 71 10.75 9.84 5.56
C ASP A 71 11.49 8.51 5.70
N ASP A 72 11.39 7.87 6.86
CA ASP A 72 12.09 6.63 7.15
C ASP A 72 11.23 5.39 6.98
N LEU A 73 10.09 5.49 6.32
CA LEU A 73 9.18 4.37 6.16
C LEU A 73 9.87 3.19 5.47
N GLU A 74 9.73 2.01 6.08
CA GLU A 74 10.09 0.73 5.48
C GLU A 74 8.99 -0.25 5.78
N LEU A 75 8.57 -1.00 4.78
CA LEU A 75 7.53 -2.00 4.96
C LEU A 75 7.81 -3.23 4.12
N ILE A 76 7.19 -4.33 4.51
CA ILE A 76 7.18 -5.55 3.70
C ILE A 76 5.79 -5.69 3.13
N GLU A 77 5.72 -5.96 1.84
CA GLU A 77 4.47 -6.23 1.15
C GLU A 77 4.48 -7.67 0.67
N ILE A 78 3.43 -8.42 1.01
CA ILE A 78 3.27 -9.80 0.57
C ILE A 78 2.02 -9.85 -0.30
N THR A 79 2.16 -10.38 -1.51
CA THR A 79 1.05 -10.40 -2.47
C THR A 79 0.86 -11.76 -3.10
N SER A 80 -0.33 -12.00 -3.61
CA SER A 80 -0.61 -13.15 -4.46
C SER A 80 -1.57 -12.68 -5.56
N PRO A 81 -1.19 -12.79 -6.81
CA PRO A 81 0.09 -13.32 -7.33
C PRO A 81 1.25 -12.36 -7.07
N ALA A 82 2.45 -12.83 -7.40
CA ALA A 82 3.66 -12.02 -7.22
C ALA A 82 3.63 -10.76 -8.06
N GLU A 83 3.14 -10.87 -9.29
CA GLU A 83 3.02 -9.73 -10.19
C GLU A 83 1.57 -9.44 -10.44
N PHE A 84 1.21 -8.18 -10.44
CA PHE A 84 -0.17 -7.75 -10.59
C PHE A 84 -0.22 -6.35 -11.19
N GLU A 85 -1.37 -6.01 -11.75
CA GLU A 85 -1.62 -4.68 -12.29
C GLU A 85 -2.15 -3.76 -11.21
N THR A 86 -1.72 -2.50 -11.27
CA THR A 86 -2.29 -1.45 -10.44
C THR A 86 -3.10 -0.54 -11.35
N ILE A 87 -4.36 -0.35 -11.00
CA ILE A 87 -5.27 0.47 -11.79
C ILE A 87 -5.48 1.81 -11.10
N SER A 88 -5.10 2.87 -11.77
CA SER A 88 -5.27 4.23 -11.25
C SER A 88 -6.69 4.68 -11.52
N LEU A 89 -7.30 5.31 -10.52
CA LEU A 89 -8.63 5.87 -10.63
C LEU A 89 -8.58 7.37 -10.79
N SER A 90 -7.48 7.86 -11.29
CA SER A 90 -7.26 9.26 -11.52
C SER A 90 -8.41 9.86 -12.32
N LYS A 91 -8.89 10.99 -11.86
CA LYS A 91 -9.96 11.66 -12.57
C LYS A 91 -9.37 12.61 -13.56
N ASN A 92 -9.53 12.28 -14.79
CA ASN A 92 -9.14 13.20 -15.82
C ASN A 92 -10.32 13.98 -16.19
N ASN A 93 -10.37 15.13 -15.76
CA ASN A 93 -11.54 15.93 -16.11
C ASN A 93 -11.21 17.02 -17.03
#